data_b8d1f2c37c2be4614183728f27c6ff0b
#
_entry.id   b8d1f2c37c2be4614183728f27c6ff0b
#
_cell.length_a   1.000
_cell.length_b   1.000
_cell.length_c   1.000
_cell.angle_alpha   90.00
_cell.angle_beta   90.00
_cell.angle_gamma   90.00
#
_symmetry.space_group_name_H-M   'P 1'
#
loop_
_entity.id
_entity.type
_entity.pdbx_description
1 polymer ?
#
loop_
_entity_poly.entity_id
_entity_poly.type
_entity_poly.pdbx_seq_one_letter_code
_entity_poly.pdbx_strand_id
1 'polypeptide(L)'
;SVRQLERLGIRTVGALAAADADVLEQRLGKGGRLLHAYANGYDPAPVHRIADLPPPKSIGNSATAPRDLICEADARAALLSLAESVGARLRLEGYQCRTVELSVRTADLHWRSHRMALRHPSDLTSELLDAALALCEQAHLWPDPLRSIGIRALDLVPACAPHQLDLFEDAEHRARQRQLDITLDNLRARYGKTCVLRGRACFDPALGLVQREEHAFLRK
;
A
#
# COMPACT_ATOMS: atom_id res chain seq x y z
N SER A 1 22.29 -4.67 -9.38
CA SER A 1 22.82 -4.22 -10.69
C SER A 1 24.05 -3.31 -10.54
N VAL A 2 24.07 -2.26 -9.67
CA VAL A 2 25.20 -1.30 -9.55
C VAL A 2 26.51 -2.03 -9.25
N ARG A 3 26.59 -2.86 -8.19
CA ARG A 3 27.80 -3.61 -7.84
C ARG A 3 28.31 -4.54 -8.97
N GLN A 4 27.42 -5.03 -9.81
CA GLN A 4 27.81 -5.87 -10.97
C GLN A 4 28.41 -5.02 -12.08
N LEU A 5 27.84 -3.85 -12.35
CA LEU A 5 28.38 -2.89 -13.31
C LEU A 5 29.75 -2.34 -12.88
N GLU A 6 29.92 -2.04 -11.60
CA GLU A 6 31.20 -1.62 -11.02
C GLU A 6 32.29 -2.67 -11.20
N ARG A 7 31.97 -3.98 -11.06
CA ARG A 7 32.90 -5.08 -11.32
C ARG A 7 33.32 -5.17 -12.79
N LEU A 8 32.48 -4.66 -13.71
CA LEU A 8 32.79 -4.53 -15.13
C LEU A 8 33.51 -3.22 -15.48
N GLY A 9 33.84 -2.40 -14.47
CA GLY A 9 34.48 -1.08 -14.69
C GLY A 9 33.50 0.01 -15.11
N ILE A 10 32.19 -0.29 -15.18
CA ILE A 10 31.15 0.65 -15.64
C ILE A 10 30.64 1.44 -14.44
N ARG A 11 30.97 2.73 -14.36
CA ARG A 11 30.61 3.62 -13.23
C ARG A 11 29.72 4.78 -13.63
N THR A 12 29.52 5.02 -14.92
CA THR A 12 28.72 6.13 -15.42
C THR A 12 27.73 5.65 -16.48
N VAL A 13 26.65 6.40 -16.70
CA VAL A 13 25.66 6.11 -17.76
C VAL A 13 26.33 6.18 -19.15
N GLY A 14 27.25 7.12 -19.37
CA GLY A 14 28.02 7.20 -20.63
C GLY A 14 28.90 5.98 -20.88
N ALA A 15 29.56 5.43 -19.83
CA ALA A 15 30.34 4.20 -19.95
C ALA A 15 29.42 2.99 -20.21
N LEU A 16 28.20 2.98 -19.65
CA LEU A 16 27.20 1.96 -19.92
C LEU A 16 26.68 2.02 -21.36
N ALA A 17 26.45 3.21 -21.88
CA ALA A 17 26.03 3.46 -23.26
C ALA A 17 27.09 3.03 -24.28
N ALA A 18 28.37 3.18 -23.95
CA ALA A 18 29.51 2.83 -24.79
C ALA A 18 29.91 1.33 -24.64
N ALA A 19 29.37 0.61 -23.65
CA ALA A 19 29.70 -0.79 -23.43
C ALA A 19 29.08 -1.70 -24.50
N ASP A 20 29.65 -2.89 -24.69
CA ASP A 20 29.09 -3.89 -25.59
C ASP A 20 27.81 -4.51 -24.99
N ALA A 21 26.71 -4.43 -25.76
CA ALA A 21 25.40 -4.91 -25.35
C ALA A 21 25.37 -6.41 -25.11
N ASP A 22 26.11 -7.19 -25.89
CA ASP A 22 26.16 -8.64 -25.78
C ASP A 22 26.95 -9.10 -24.54
N VAL A 23 28.02 -8.38 -24.20
CA VAL A 23 28.75 -8.58 -22.94
C VAL A 23 27.86 -8.26 -21.74
N LEU A 24 27.06 -7.17 -21.80
CA LEU A 24 26.12 -6.82 -20.75
C LEU A 24 25.01 -7.86 -20.61
N GLU A 25 24.51 -8.41 -21.72
CA GLU A 25 23.51 -9.48 -21.68
C GLU A 25 24.07 -10.77 -21.09
N GLN A 26 25.29 -11.17 -21.45
CA GLN A 26 25.94 -12.36 -20.88
C GLN A 26 26.14 -12.22 -19.35
N ARG A 27 26.44 -11.05 -18.83
CA ARG A 27 26.77 -10.82 -17.42
C ARG A 27 25.54 -10.46 -16.55
N LEU A 28 24.53 -9.81 -17.11
CA LEU A 28 23.36 -9.29 -16.41
C LEU A 28 22.03 -9.86 -16.91
N GLY A 29 22.08 -10.76 -17.92
CA GLY A 29 20.90 -11.31 -18.58
C GLY A 29 20.16 -10.24 -19.42
N LYS A 30 18.88 -10.48 -19.70
CA LYS A 30 18.01 -9.55 -20.47
C LYS A 30 18.01 -8.11 -19.93
N GLY A 31 18.22 -7.96 -18.60
CA GLY A 31 18.34 -6.65 -17.96
C GLY A 31 19.54 -5.84 -18.41
N GLY A 32 20.66 -6.51 -18.80
CA GLY A 32 21.86 -5.85 -19.32
C GLY A 32 21.60 -5.16 -20.64
N ARG A 33 20.94 -5.85 -21.59
CA ARG A 33 20.55 -5.27 -22.89
C ARG A 33 19.58 -4.11 -22.73
N LEU A 34 18.63 -4.22 -21.81
CA LEU A 34 17.68 -3.15 -21.51
C LEU A 34 18.35 -1.90 -20.91
N LEU A 35 19.28 -2.12 -19.96
CA LEU A 35 20.07 -1.02 -19.36
C LEU A 35 20.92 -0.31 -20.41
N HIS A 36 21.53 -1.04 -21.35
CA HIS A 36 22.27 -0.46 -22.48
C HIS A 36 21.36 0.40 -23.36
N ALA A 37 20.16 -0.11 -23.71
CA ALA A 37 19.19 0.64 -24.50
C ALA A 37 18.77 1.95 -23.81
N TYR A 38 18.45 1.89 -22.51
CA TYR A 38 18.11 3.07 -21.71
C TYR A 38 19.25 4.08 -21.62
N ALA A 39 20.49 3.60 -21.45
CA ALA A 39 21.68 4.46 -21.42
C ALA A 39 21.89 5.21 -22.75
N ASN A 40 21.46 4.64 -23.87
CA ASN A 40 21.44 5.25 -25.19
C ASN A 40 20.15 6.05 -25.50
N GLY A 41 19.27 6.24 -24.52
CA GLY A 41 18.04 7.02 -24.66
C GLY A 41 16.90 6.28 -25.39
N TYR A 42 17.03 4.97 -25.55
CA TYR A 42 16.01 4.16 -26.22
C TYR A 42 15.18 3.36 -25.18
N ASP A 43 13.89 3.68 -25.09
CA ASP A 43 12.90 2.92 -24.32
C ASP A 43 11.82 2.39 -25.28
N PRO A 44 11.72 1.07 -25.52
CA PRO A 44 10.71 0.49 -26.39
C PRO A 44 9.34 0.40 -25.73
N ALA A 45 9.20 0.74 -24.45
CA ALA A 45 7.93 0.63 -23.75
C ALA A 45 6.91 1.65 -24.29
N PRO A 46 5.72 1.21 -24.70
CA PRO A 46 4.68 2.13 -25.17
C PRO A 46 4.15 2.96 -24.00
N VAL A 47 3.85 4.23 -24.26
CA VAL A 47 3.08 5.06 -23.34
C VAL A 47 1.61 4.64 -23.45
N HIS A 48 1.10 3.97 -22.41
CA HIS A 48 -0.30 3.53 -22.37
C HIS A 48 -1.24 4.71 -22.13
N ARG A 49 -2.43 4.66 -22.77
CA ARG A 49 -3.52 5.56 -22.41
C ARG A 49 -4.07 5.14 -21.03
N ILE A 50 -4.63 6.09 -20.27
CA ILE A 50 -5.24 5.81 -18.97
C ILE A 50 -6.33 4.73 -19.06
N ALA A 51 -7.11 4.74 -20.14
CA ALA A 51 -8.18 3.75 -20.40
C ALA A 51 -7.65 2.32 -20.65
N ASP A 52 -6.39 2.19 -21.09
CA ASP A 52 -5.78 0.91 -21.44
C ASP A 52 -4.94 0.33 -20.26
N LEU A 53 -4.91 1.02 -19.12
CA LEU A 53 -4.19 0.52 -17.95
C LEU A 53 -4.88 -0.72 -17.39
N PRO A 54 -4.11 -1.76 -17.04
CA PRO A 54 -4.68 -2.93 -16.39
C PRO A 54 -5.26 -2.56 -15.02
N PRO A 55 -6.25 -3.31 -14.53
CA PRO A 55 -6.82 -3.09 -13.21
C PRO A 55 -5.71 -3.13 -12.13
N PRO A 56 -5.86 -2.37 -11.02
CA PRO A 56 -4.87 -2.35 -9.98
C PRO A 56 -4.71 -3.74 -9.35
N LYS A 57 -3.47 -4.19 -9.14
CA LYS A 57 -3.18 -5.47 -8.47
C LYS A 57 -3.30 -5.37 -6.96
N SER A 58 -3.15 -4.17 -6.41
CA SER A 58 -3.23 -3.89 -4.98
C SER A 58 -3.50 -2.42 -4.74
N ILE A 59 -4.12 -2.11 -3.61
CA ILE A 59 -4.31 -0.74 -3.11
C ILE A 59 -3.68 -0.69 -1.72
N GLY A 60 -2.75 0.22 -1.50
CA GLY A 60 -2.06 0.32 -0.21
C GLY A 60 -1.63 1.73 0.11
N ASN A 61 -1.41 1.97 1.40
CA ASN A 61 -0.82 3.20 1.89
C ASN A 61 0.12 2.88 3.05
N SER A 62 1.18 3.68 3.19
CA SER A 62 2.15 3.55 4.26
C SER A 62 2.62 4.92 4.72
N ALA A 63 3.02 5.02 5.96
CA ALA A 63 3.51 6.26 6.53
C ALA A 63 4.76 6.04 7.37
N THR A 64 5.68 6.99 7.30
CA THR A 64 6.75 7.11 8.27
C THR A 64 6.21 7.93 9.42
N ALA A 65 6.20 7.36 10.61
CA ALA A 65 5.66 8.05 11.78
C ALA A 65 6.56 9.24 12.18
N PRO A 66 6.00 10.31 12.74
CA PRO A 66 6.77 11.48 13.20
C PRO A 66 7.72 11.12 14.36
N ARG A 67 7.39 10.09 15.13
CA ARG A 67 8.22 9.43 16.15
C ARG A 67 8.13 7.92 15.98
N ASP A 68 9.07 7.18 16.53
CA ASP A 68 8.99 5.73 16.50
C ASP A 68 7.77 5.23 17.29
N LEU A 69 7.08 4.24 16.73
CA LEU A 69 5.96 3.57 17.37
C LEU A 69 6.53 2.54 18.34
N ILE A 70 6.19 2.65 19.61
CA ILE A 70 6.78 1.83 20.68
C ILE A 70 5.78 0.87 21.34
N CYS A 71 4.51 1.00 21.00
CA CYS A 71 3.45 0.16 21.57
C CYS A 71 2.31 -0.05 20.57
N GLU A 72 1.44 -1.01 20.88
CA GLU A 72 0.25 -1.32 20.07
C GLU A 72 -0.68 -0.12 19.91
N ALA A 73 -0.83 0.72 20.95
CA ALA A 73 -1.70 1.88 20.88
C ALA A 73 -1.24 2.89 19.81
N ASP A 74 0.08 3.10 19.67
CA ASP A 74 0.68 3.93 18.63
C ASP A 74 0.39 3.33 17.24
N ALA A 75 0.62 2.02 17.08
CA ALA A 75 0.35 1.33 15.82
C ALA A 75 -1.13 1.40 15.45
N ARG A 76 -2.03 1.19 16.41
CA ARG A 76 -3.49 1.28 16.21
C ARG A 76 -3.91 2.65 15.72
N ALA A 77 -3.35 3.73 16.25
CA ALA A 77 -3.64 5.09 15.81
C ALA A 77 -3.19 5.33 14.36
N ALA A 78 -1.97 4.95 14.02
CA ALA A 78 -1.44 5.06 12.66
C ALA A 78 -2.18 4.16 11.66
N LEU A 79 -2.42 2.89 12.03
CA LEU A 79 -3.13 1.92 11.20
C LEU A 79 -4.58 2.31 10.94
N LEU A 80 -5.27 2.95 11.89
CA LEU A 80 -6.63 3.45 11.70
C LEU A 80 -6.69 4.45 10.54
N SER A 81 -5.79 5.43 10.52
CA SER A 81 -5.70 6.42 9.45
C SER A 81 -5.39 5.77 8.09
N LEU A 82 -4.48 4.80 8.08
CA LEU A 82 -4.12 4.08 6.86
C LEU A 82 -5.26 3.18 6.37
N ALA A 83 -5.97 2.49 7.27
CA ALA A 83 -7.13 1.67 6.93
C ALA A 83 -8.27 2.50 6.36
N GLU A 84 -8.53 3.70 6.91
CA GLU A 84 -9.49 4.65 6.34
C GLU A 84 -9.12 5.06 4.93
N SER A 85 -7.85 5.39 4.67
CA SER A 85 -7.35 5.77 3.35
C SER A 85 -7.48 4.62 2.33
N VAL A 86 -7.05 3.41 2.71
CA VAL A 86 -7.11 2.23 1.83
C VAL A 86 -8.56 1.81 1.58
N GLY A 87 -9.41 1.76 2.62
CA GLY A 87 -10.82 1.42 2.50
C GLY A 87 -11.58 2.41 1.63
N ALA A 88 -11.35 3.72 1.80
CA ALA A 88 -11.97 4.75 0.97
C ALA A 88 -11.59 4.58 -0.52
N ARG A 89 -10.33 4.25 -0.83
CA ARG A 89 -9.88 4.00 -2.20
C ARG A 89 -10.47 2.72 -2.78
N LEU A 90 -10.55 1.65 -2.00
CA LEU A 90 -11.22 0.41 -2.40
C LEU A 90 -12.67 0.69 -2.81
N ARG A 91 -13.44 1.41 -1.96
CA ARG A 91 -14.84 1.78 -2.23
C ARG A 91 -14.98 2.69 -3.44
N LEU A 92 -14.09 3.68 -3.56
CA LEU A 92 -14.10 4.63 -4.66
C LEU A 92 -13.86 3.95 -6.02
N GLU A 93 -12.95 2.98 -6.05
CA GLU A 93 -12.57 2.23 -7.27
C GLU A 93 -13.45 0.99 -7.49
N GLY A 94 -14.40 0.71 -6.57
CA GLY A 94 -15.33 -0.40 -6.68
C GLY A 94 -14.71 -1.78 -6.45
N TYR A 95 -13.69 -1.87 -5.61
CA TYR A 95 -13.02 -3.12 -5.25
C TYR A 95 -13.22 -3.51 -3.79
N GLN A 96 -13.05 -4.79 -3.53
CA GLN A 96 -12.85 -5.40 -2.21
C GLN A 96 -11.56 -6.21 -2.23
N CYS A 97 -10.90 -6.39 -1.10
CA CYS A 97 -9.71 -7.24 -1.01
C CYS A 97 -10.02 -8.54 -0.29
N ARG A 98 -9.29 -9.60 -0.65
CA ARG A 98 -9.31 -10.89 0.04
C ARG A 98 -8.15 -11.07 1.01
N THR A 99 -7.10 -10.29 0.86
CA THR A 99 -5.89 -10.42 1.65
C THR A 99 -5.42 -9.03 2.10
N VAL A 100 -5.04 -8.93 3.36
CA VAL A 100 -4.42 -7.74 3.94
C VAL A 100 -2.94 -8.02 4.18
N GLU A 101 -2.09 -7.12 3.73
CA GLU A 101 -0.65 -7.12 4.03
C GLU A 101 -0.35 -5.97 4.98
N LEU A 102 0.32 -6.29 6.07
CA LEU A 102 0.97 -5.35 6.96
C LEU A 102 2.43 -5.24 6.55
N SER A 103 2.93 -4.04 6.32
CA SER A 103 4.34 -3.76 6.13
C SER A 103 4.85 -2.86 7.25
N VAL A 104 5.98 -3.23 7.84
CA VAL A 104 6.61 -2.46 8.91
C VAL A 104 8.08 -2.26 8.62
N ARG A 105 8.60 -1.13 9.06
CA ARG A 105 10.03 -0.84 9.04
C ARG A 105 10.49 -0.57 10.45
N THR A 106 11.46 -1.35 10.91
CA THR A 106 12.07 -1.18 12.24
C THR A 106 12.91 0.10 12.31
N ALA A 107 13.30 0.51 13.52
CA ALA A 107 14.21 1.63 13.73
C ALA A 107 15.57 1.41 13.02
N ASP A 108 16.03 0.15 12.91
CA ASP A 108 17.23 -0.26 12.15
C ASP A 108 17.03 -0.27 10.63
N LEU A 109 15.89 0.24 10.17
CA LEU A 109 15.54 0.40 8.77
C LEU A 109 15.31 -0.91 8.00
N HIS A 110 15.12 -2.05 8.67
CA HIS A 110 14.77 -3.31 8.04
C HIS A 110 13.27 -3.39 7.77
N TRP A 111 12.92 -3.87 6.56
CA TRP A 111 11.53 -4.10 6.19
C TRP A 111 11.09 -5.52 6.52
N ARG A 112 9.90 -5.64 7.09
CA ARG A 112 9.19 -6.90 7.29
C ARG A 112 7.78 -6.75 6.74
N SER A 113 7.22 -7.82 6.18
CA SER A 113 5.82 -7.85 5.72
C SER A 113 5.16 -9.16 6.12
N HIS A 114 3.90 -9.05 6.54
CA HIS A 114 3.07 -10.17 6.95
C HIS A 114 1.72 -10.07 6.25
N ARG A 115 1.11 -11.21 5.93
CA ARG A 115 -0.15 -11.26 5.19
C ARG A 115 -1.15 -12.14 5.89
N MET A 116 -2.42 -11.76 5.79
CA MET A 116 -3.56 -12.52 6.30
C MET A 116 -4.67 -12.51 5.27
N ALA A 117 -5.24 -13.69 4.99
CA ALA A 117 -6.47 -13.79 4.22
C ALA A 117 -7.66 -13.39 5.10
N LEU A 118 -8.54 -12.56 4.55
CA LEU A 118 -9.81 -12.25 5.18
C LEU A 118 -10.79 -13.40 4.98
N ARG A 119 -11.71 -13.56 5.92
CA ARG A 119 -12.75 -14.58 5.82
C ARG A 119 -13.66 -14.35 4.60
N HIS A 120 -13.99 -13.09 4.35
CA HIS A 120 -14.76 -12.63 3.19
C HIS A 120 -14.09 -11.44 2.53
N PRO A 121 -14.30 -11.20 1.23
CA PRO A 121 -13.84 -9.99 0.59
C PRO A 121 -14.37 -8.74 1.30
N SER A 122 -13.53 -7.74 1.53
CA SER A 122 -13.90 -6.57 2.30
C SER A 122 -13.30 -5.26 1.77
N ASP A 123 -14.07 -4.19 1.97
CA ASP A 123 -13.67 -2.79 1.81
C ASP A 123 -13.95 -1.99 3.12
N LEU A 124 -14.29 -2.70 4.21
CA LEU A 124 -14.63 -2.10 5.51
C LEU A 124 -13.36 -1.66 6.23
N THR A 125 -13.36 -0.40 6.66
CA THR A 125 -12.24 0.18 7.43
C THR A 125 -11.94 -0.62 8.71
N SER A 126 -12.98 -1.09 9.42
CA SER A 126 -12.83 -1.89 10.64
C SER A 126 -12.13 -3.21 10.38
N GLU A 127 -12.57 -3.97 9.37
CA GLU A 127 -12.00 -5.29 9.06
C GLU A 127 -10.55 -5.19 8.57
N LEU A 128 -10.21 -4.14 7.79
CA LEU A 128 -8.83 -3.87 7.39
C LEU A 128 -7.95 -3.55 8.60
N LEU A 129 -8.45 -2.74 9.53
CA LEU A 129 -7.76 -2.40 10.76
C LEU A 129 -7.54 -3.62 11.65
N ASP A 130 -8.60 -4.41 11.89
CA ASP A 130 -8.55 -5.58 12.76
C ASP A 130 -7.58 -6.63 12.21
N ALA A 131 -7.60 -6.86 10.89
CA ALA A 131 -6.62 -7.74 10.25
C ALA A 131 -5.18 -7.23 10.40
N ALA A 132 -4.95 -5.94 10.24
CA ALA A 132 -3.61 -5.35 10.39
C ALA A 132 -3.11 -5.45 11.84
N LEU A 133 -3.99 -5.26 12.84
CA LEU A 133 -3.66 -5.41 14.25
C LEU A 133 -3.37 -6.85 14.62
N ALA A 134 -4.18 -7.80 14.15
CA ALA A 134 -3.92 -9.22 14.33
C ALA A 134 -2.56 -9.64 13.75
N LEU A 135 -2.16 -9.06 12.61
CA LEU A 135 -0.83 -9.28 12.04
C LEU A 135 0.29 -8.68 12.91
N CYS A 136 0.07 -7.53 13.57
CA CYS A 136 1.04 -6.97 14.53
C CYS A 136 1.25 -7.94 15.71
N GLU A 137 0.18 -8.52 16.26
CA GLU A 137 0.25 -9.49 17.36
C GLU A 137 0.94 -10.78 16.92
N GLN A 138 0.55 -11.38 15.79
CA GLN A 138 1.14 -12.61 15.25
C GLN A 138 2.62 -12.47 14.94
N ALA A 139 3.04 -11.30 14.48
CA ALA A 139 4.43 -11.01 14.15
C ALA A 139 5.29 -10.68 15.37
N HIS A 140 4.71 -10.62 16.57
CA HIS A 140 5.41 -10.26 17.81
C HIS A 140 6.29 -9.02 17.64
N LEU A 141 5.71 -7.94 17.09
CA LEU A 141 6.47 -6.75 16.73
C LEU A 141 7.03 -5.99 17.94
N TRP A 142 6.41 -6.16 19.11
CA TRP A 142 6.81 -5.45 20.32
C TRP A 142 7.78 -6.29 21.17
N PRO A 143 8.78 -5.65 21.80
CA PRO A 143 8.95 -4.22 22.04
C PRO A 143 9.79 -3.45 21.00
N ASP A 144 10.10 -4.04 19.84
CA ASP A 144 10.95 -3.39 18.85
C ASP A 144 10.27 -2.12 18.30
N PRO A 145 10.96 -0.94 18.35
CA PRO A 145 10.38 0.28 17.84
C PRO A 145 10.25 0.25 16.31
N LEU A 146 9.09 0.75 15.81
CA LEU A 146 8.78 0.79 14.39
C LEU A 146 8.87 2.22 13.85
N ARG A 147 9.66 2.41 12.80
CA ARG A 147 9.83 3.71 12.12
C ARG A 147 8.73 4.00 11.12
N SER A 148 8.24 2.99 10.42
CA SER A 148 7.18 3.11 9.41
C SER A 148 6.24 1.93 9.48
N ILE A 149 4.98 2.19 9.13
CA ILE A 149 3.93 1.16 9.09
C ILE A 149 3.06 1.38 7.86
N GLY A 150 2.53 0.31 7.29
CA GLY A 150 1.68 0.38 6.10
C GLY A 150 0.69 -0.76 6.01
N ILE A 151 -0.44 -0.49 5.38
CA ILE A 151 -1.47 -1.48 5.02
C ILE A 151 -1.58 -1.54 3.51
N ARG A 152 -1.69 -2.77 2.98
CA ARG A 152 -1.96 -3.01 1.56
C ARG A 152 -3.06 -4.05 1.42
N ALA A 153 -4.07 -3.71 0.64
CA ALA A 153 -5.13 -4.60 0.17
C ALA A 153 -4.65 -5.35 -1.06
N LEU A 154 -4.68 -6.66 -1.03
CA LEU A 154 -4.24 -7.57 -2.08
C LEU A 154 -5.43 -8.44 -2.55
N ASP A 155 -5.23 -9.15 -3.66
CA ASP A 155 -6.22 -10.07 -4.22
C ASP A 155 -7.56 -9.36 -4.41
N LEU A 156 -7.51 -8.25 -5.17
CA LEU A 156 -8.65 -7.38 -5.39
C LEU A 156 -9.71 -8.09 -6.23
N VAL A 157 -10.95 -7.98 -5.80
CA VAL A 157 -12.14 -8.45 -6.52
C VAL A 157 -13.12 -7.30 -6.70
N PRO A 158 -13.91 -7.25 -7.80
CA PRO A 158 -14.94 -6.24 -7.95
C PRO A 158 -15.95 -6.30 -6.78
N ALA A 159 -16.36 -5.16 -6.27
CA ALA A 159 -17.33 -5.09 -5.16
C ALA A 159 -18.71 -5.64 -5.51
N CYS A 160 -19.02 -5.76 -6.81
CA CYS A 160 -20.23 -6.39 -7.32
C CYS A 160 -20.09 -7.90 -7.55
N ALA A 161 -18.90 -8.48 -7.31
CA ALA A 161 -18.70 -9.92 -7.48
C ALA A 161 -19.61 -10.71 -6.50
N PRO A 162 -20.28 -11.79 -6.97
CA PRO A 162 -21.07 -12.61 -6.10
C PRO A 162 -20.17 -13.24 -5.00
N HIS A 163 -20.63 -13.24 -3.76
CA HIS A 163 -19.98 -13.92 -2.66
C HIS A 163 -20.99 -14.80 -1.93
N GLN A 164 -20.49 -15.87 -1.38
CA GLN A 164 -21.30 -16.78 -0.59
C GLN A 164 -21.63 -16.12 0.76
N LEU A 165 -22.91 -16.07 1.11
CA LEU A 165 -23.33 -15.63 2.43
C LEU A 165 -22.94 -16.70 3.48
N ASP A 166 -22.42 -16.25 4.60
CA ASP A 166 -22.14 -17.09 5.76
C ASP A 166 -23.34 -17.00 6.72
N LEU A 167 -23.84 -18.15 7.16
CA LEU A 167 -24.96 -18.22 8.11
C LEU A 167 -24.63 -17.63 9.49
N PHE A 168 -23.34 -17.53 9.82
CA PHE A 168 -22.87 -17.01 11.10
C PHE A 168 -22.41 -15.55 11.03
N GLU A 169 -22.56 -14.92 9.87
CA GLU A 169 -22.19 -13.52 9.65
C GLU A 169 -23.41 -12.62 9.73
N ASP A 170 -23.32 -11.55 10.50
CA ASP A 170 -24.33 -10.50 10.52
C ASP A 170 -24.19 -9.60 9.28
N ALA A 171 -24.79 -10.03 8.18
CA ALA A 171 -24.80 -9.33 6.91
C ALA A 171 -25.40 -7.90 7.02
N GLU A 172 -26.41 -7.73 7.91
CA GLU A 172 -27.01 -6.43 8.16
C GLU A 172 -26.03 -5.49 8.86
N HIS A 173 -25.29 -5.99 9.84
CA HIS A 173 -24.27 -5.21 10.54
C HIS A 173 -23.18 -4.76 9.57
N ARG A 174 -22.67 -5.66 8.73
CA ARG A 174 -21.68 -5.31 7.70
C ARG A 174 -22.21 -4.28 6.71
N ALA A 175 -23.45 -4.42 6.26
CA ALA A 175 -24.07 -3.46 5.36
C ALA A 175 -24.19 -2.06 6.01
N ARG A 176 -24.57 -1.97 7.29
CA ARG A 176 -24.63 -0.72 8.05
C ARG A 176 -23.24 -0.11 8.22
N GLN A 177 -22.21 -0.90 8.54
CA GLN A 177 -20.83 -0.43 8.65
C GLN A 177 -20.32 0.12 7.31
N ARG A 178 -20.62 -0.57 6.22
CA ARG A 178 -20.25 -0.11 4.88
C ARG A 178 -20.94 1.21 4.53
N GLN A 179 -22.24 1.34 4.84
CA GLN A 179 -22.97 2.58 4.61
C GLN A 179 -22.41 3.74 5.43
N LEU A 180 -22.00 3.48 6.68
CA LEU A 180 -21.33 4.47 7.52
C LEU A 180 -20.00 4.92 6.90
N ASP A 181 -19.15 3.96 6.47
CA ASP A 181 -17.87 4.28 5.83
C ASP A 181 -18.07 5.12 4.55
N ILE A 182 -19.05 4.77 3.69
CA ILE A 182 -19.41 5.55 2.50
C ILE A 182 -19.86 6.97 2.87
N THR A 183 -20.66 7.11 3.91
CA THR A 183 -21.13 8.42 4.39
C THR A 183 -19.96 9.29 4.88
N LEU A 184 -19.03 8.70 5.62
CA LEU A 184 -17.81 9.38 6.08
C LEU A 184 -16.92 9.80 4.90
N ASP A 185 -16.76 8.92 3.90
CA ASP A 185 -15.99 9.23 2.70
C ASP A 185 -16.59 10.43 1.94
N ASN A 186 -17.92 10.46 1.78
CA ASN A 186 -18.64 11.55 1.14
C ASN A 186 -18.51 12.89 1.91
N LEU A 187 -18.62 12.85 3.24
CA LEU A 187 -18.41 14.03 4.07
C LEU A 187 -16.98 14.55 3.93
N ARG A 188 -16.00 13.67 4.00
CA ARG A 188 -14.57 14.03 3.85
C ARG A 188 -14.24 14.55 2.46
N ALA A 189 -14.85 14.01 1.41
CA ALA A 189 -14.69 14.50 0.04
C ALA A 189 -15.26 15.92 -0.12
N ARG A 190 -16.36 16.25 0.56
CA ARG A 190 -17.05 17.53 0.45
C ARG A 190 -16.47 18.62 1.36
N TYR A 191 -16.12 18.27 2.59
CA TYR A 191 -15.76 19.24 3.65
C TYR A 191 -14.30 19.14 4.11
N GLY A 192 -13.51 18.24 3.49
CA GLY A 192 -12.11 18.00 3.83
C GLY A 192 -11.92 16.83 4.79
N LYS A 193 -10.70 16.26 4.75
CA LYS A 193 -10.36 15.01 5.45
C LYS A 193 -10.53 15.06 6.97
N THR A 194 -10.44 16.22 7.56
CA THR A 194 -10.49 16.44 9.02
C THR A 194 -11.86 16.82 9.55
N CYS A 195 -12.89 16.95 8.68
CA CYS A 195 -14.23 17.37 9.10
C CYS A 195 -14.90 16.36 10.06
N VAL A 196 -14.57 15.07 9.90
CA VAL A 196 -15.03 14.01 10.79
C VAL A 196 -13.85 13.06 11.08
N LEU A 197 -13.51 12.94 12.35
CA LEU A 197 -12.45 12.04 12.83
C LEU A 197 -13.05 10.97 13.75
N ARG A 198 -12.50 9.77 13.72
CA ARG A 198 -12.82 8.75 14.72
C ARG A 198 -12.16 9.13 16.04
N GLY A 199 -12.86 8.99 17.15
CA GLY A 199 -12.39 9.45 18.47
C GLY A 199 -10.97 8.98 18.84
N ARG A 200 -10.60 7.77 18.43
CA ARG A 200 -9.24 7.25 18.65
C ARG A 200 -8.14 8.03 17.90
N ALA A 201 -8.43 8.61 16.75
CA ALA A 201 -7.48 9.47 16.02
C ALA A 201 -7.23 10.81 16.73
N CYS A 202 -8.08 11.18 17.69
CA CYS A 202 -7.95 12.42 18.44
C CYS A 202 -6.99 12.31 19.64
N PHE A 203 -6.67 11.10 20.12
CA PHE A 203 -5.78 10.91 21.28
C PHE A 203 -4.31 11.25 20.97
N ASP A 204 -3.85 10.98 19.75
CA ASP A 204 -2.55 11.43 19.25
C ASP A 204 -2.74 11.93 17.81
N PRO A 205 -3.03 13.22 17.62
CA PRO A 205 -3.26 13.79 16.28
C PRO A 205 -2.04 13.63 15.37
N ALA A 206 -0.83 13.59 15.91
CA ALA A 206 0.40 13.41 15.13
C ALA A 206 0.47 12.02 14.50
N LEU A 207 -0.03 10.98 15.20
CA LEU A 207 -0.11 9.62 14.68
C LEU A 207 -1.43 9.36 13.95
N GLY A 208 -2.54 9.90 14.43
CA GLY A 208 -3.87 9.68 13.85
C GLY A 208 -4.11 10.38 12.50
N LEU A 209 -3.28 11.35 12.13
CA LEU A 209 -3.35 12.10 10.87
C LEU A 209 -2.15 11.83 9.96
N VAL A 210 -1.42 10.75 10.19
CA VAL A 210 -0.27 10.33 9.37
C VAL A 210 -0.76 9.89 7.99
N GLN A 211 -1.22 10.85 7.21
CA GLN A 211 -1.49 10.67 5.79
C GLN A 211 -0.42 11.41 5.00
N ARG A 212 0.35 10.69 4.19
CA ARG A 212 1.06 11.33 3.09
C ARG A 212 0.01 12.05 2.26
N GLU A 213 0.22 13.32 1.95
CA GLU A 213 -0.54 13.98 0.90
C GLU A 213 -0.42 13.11 -0.34
N GLU A 214 -1.48 12.37 -0.64
CA GLU A 214 -1.59 11.71 -1.93
C GLU A 214 -1.67 12.86 -2.93
N HIS A 215 -0.58 13.10 -3.64
CA HIS A 215 -0.63 13.92 -4.82
C HIS A 215 -1.73 13.32 -5.71
N ALA A 216 -2.83 14.03 -5.80
CA ALA A 216 -3.92 13.74 -6.74
C ALA A 216 -3.38 13.95 -8.16
N PHE A 217 -2.43 13.12 -8.57
CA PHE A 217 -2.10 12.98 -9.97
C PHE A 217 -3.22 12.18 -10.60
N LEU A 218 -3.97 12.86 -11.45
CA LEU A 218 -4.92 12.33 -12.41
C LEU A 218 -6.36 12.10 -11.87
N ARG A 219 -7.08 13.18 -11.58
CA ARG A 219 -8.52 13.27 -11.89
C ARG A 219 -8.84 14.72 -12.27
N LYS A 220 -8.73 15.00 -13.55
CA LYS A 220 -9.58 15.96 -14.26
C LYS A 220 -10.21 15.24 -15.44
#